data_744ab4afed79399af6153d2d24dd3605
#
_entry.id   744ab4afed79399af6153d2d24dd3605
#
_cell.length_a   1.000
_cell.length_b   1.000
_cell.length_c   1.000
_cell.angle_alpha   90.00
_cell.angle_beta   90.00
_cell.angle_gamma   90.00
#
_symmetry.space_group_name_H-M   'P 1'
#
loop_
_entity.id
_entity.type
_entity.pdbx_description
1 polymer ?
#
loop_
_entity_poly.entity_id
_entity_poly.type
_entity_poly.pdbx_seq_one_letter_code
_entity_poly.pdbx_strand_id
1 'polypeptide(L)'
;LVPFAVAHGVSAVGYALVEDARPGRFDVQAADALGVPEGPERGALQRGESVTLPDGQTITPDKVLGAARSGRKVVIAGDGSPSESVIEAARGADVLVHEATFCEDERDRARETQHSTAHEAAGVARAAEVELLALTHLSNRYFGGEVAREARTIFPNTVVPKDFDTIDVRFQERGGPQLVKGGALERRAEREAVPSGEEGQK
;
A
#
# COMPACT_ATOMS: atom_id res chain seq x y z
N LEU A 1 -4.00 -10.08 -8.76
CA LEU A 1 -4.95 -10.25 -7.67
C LEU A 1 -4.88 -11.69 -7.17
N VAL A 2 -4.65 -11.87 -5.87
CA VAL A 2 -4.47 -13.19 -5.24
C VAL A 2 -5.58 -13.39 -4.20
N PRO A 3 -6.48 -14.37 -4.35
CA PRO A 3 -7.49 -14.70 -3.34
C PRO A 3 -6.86 -15.52 -2.20
N PHE A 4 -7.40 -15.38 -1.00
CA PHE A 4 -7.04 -16.20 0.16
C PHE A 4 -8.27 -16.47 1.05
N ALA A 5 -8.23 -17.56 1.80
CA ALA A 5 -9.33 -17.93 2.69
C ALA A 5 -9.37 -17.01 3.92
N VAL A 6 -10.56 -16.66 4.36
CA VAL A 6 -10.82 -15.90 5.60
C VAL A 6 -11.66 -16.77 6.54
N ALA A 7 -11.31 -16.77 7.82
CA ALA A 7 -12.02 -17.52 8.84
C ALA A 7 -13.32 -16.80 9.22
N HIS A 8 -14.45 -17.30 8.74
CA HIS A 8 -15.77 -16.76 9.03
C HIS A 8 -16.83 -17.88 9.10
N GLY A 9 -18.04 -17.58 9.61
CA GLY A 9 -19.16 -18.53 9.73
C GLY A 9 -19.65 -19.12 8.41
N VAL A 10 -19.31 -18.49 7.32
CA VAL A 10 -19.57 -18.96 5.95
C VAL A 10 -18.26 -18.95 5.16
N SER A 11 -18.26 -19.58 3.98
CA SER A 11 -17.10 -19.51 3.10
C SER A 11 -16.82 -18.06 2.70
N ALA A 12 -15.67 -17.53 3.13
CA ALA A 12 -15.27 -16.14 2.92
C ALA A 12 -13.89 -16.07 2.27
N VAL A 13 -13.67 -15.07 1.43
CA VAL A 13 -12.45 -14.88 0.64
C VAL A 13 -12.00 -13.42 0.74
N GLY A 14 -10.75 -13.24 1.14
CA GLY A 14 -10.04 -11.97 1.02
C GLY A 14 -9.23 -11.89 -0.27
N TYR A 15 -8.73 -10.72 -0.59
CA TYR A 15 -7.94 -10.47 -1.80
C TYR A 15 -6.70 -9.64 -1.51
N ALA A 16 -5.58 -10.07 -2.08
CA ALA A 16 -4.35 -9.29 -2.13
C ALA A 16 -4.14 -8.76 -3.55
N LEU A 17 -4.06 -7.44 -3.69
CA LEU A 17 -3.56 -6.76 -4.88
C LEU A 17 -2.06 -6.60 -4.74
N VAL A 18 -1.30 -7.26 -5.59
CA VAL A 18 0.17 -7.24 -5.58
C VAL A 18 0.64 -6.71 -6.92
N GLU A 19 1.39 -5.62 -6.92
CA GLU A 19 2.06 -5.09 -8.10
C GLU A 19 3.37 -5.83 -8.36
N ASP A 20 3.74 -5.91 -9.63
CA ASP A 20 5.03 -6.46 -10.04
C ASP A 20 6.21 -5.66 -9.46
N ALA A 21 7.34 -6.33 -9.29
CA ALA A 21 8.56 -5.67 -8.89
C ALA A 21 8.97 -4.63 -9.94
N ARG A 22 9.49 -3.50 -9.46
CA ARG A 22 9.98 -2.41 -10.30
C ARG A 22 11.49 -2.54 -10.52
N PRO A 23 12.01 -2.08 -11.65
CA PRO A 23 13.46 -1.99 -11.86
C PRO A 23 14.15 -1.22 -10.74
N GLY A 24 15.38 -1.57 -10.47
CA GLY A 24 16.25 -0.83 -9.57
C GLY A 24 16.45 0.62 -10.02
N ARG A 25 17.01 1.43 -9.13
CA ARG A 25 17.39 2.81 -9.51
C ARG A 25 18.49 2.75 -10.55
N PHE A 26 18.36 3.58 -11.59
CA PHE A 26 19.38 3.72 -12.61
C PHE A 26 20.58 4.50 -12.04
N ASP A 27 21.76 3.93 -12.17
CA ASP A 27 23.02 4.54 -11.76
C ASP A 27 23.61 5.31 -12.96
N VAL A 28 23.39 6.63 -12.92
CA VAL A 28 23.90 7.54 -13.98
C VAL A 28 25.42 7.53 -14.04
N GLN A 29 26.08 7.48 -12.88
CA GLN A 29 27.55 7.51 -12.82
C GLN A 29 28.15 6.23 -13.41
N ALA A 30 27.58 5.08 -13.09
CA ALA A 30 27.98 3.81 -13.70
C ALA A 30 27.76 3.82 -15.22
N ALA A 31 26.64 4.35 -15.69
CA ALA A 31 26.35 4.46 -17.11
C ALA A 31 27.36 5.38 -17.84
N ASP A 32 27.70 6.52 -17.22
CA ASP A 32 28.73 7.45 -17.75
C ASP A 32 30.10 6.76 -17.82
N ALA A 33 30.50 6.06 -16.76
CA ALA A 33 31.77 5.34 -16.70
C ALA A 33 31.87 4.20 -17.75
N LEU A 34 30.73 3.61 -18.13
CA LEU A 34 30.64 2.59 -19.17
C LEU A 34 30.44 3.16 -20.58
N GLY A 35 30.44 4.49 -20.76
CA GLY A 35 30.27 5.15 -22.02
C GLY A 35 28.85 5.05 -22.63
N VAL A 36 27.83 4.76 -21.82
CA VAL A 36 26.43 4.71 -22.28
C VAL A 36 25.94 6.14 -22.54
N PRO A 37 25.62 6.51 -23.80
CA PRO A 37 25.16 7.85 -24.10
C PRO A 37 23.81 8.16 -23.46
N GLU A 38 23.54 9.44 -23.20
CA GLU A 38 22.21 9.88 -22.80
C GLU A 38 21.21 9.65 -23.93
N GLY A 39 20.02 9.16 -23.57
CA GLY A 39 18.94 8.99 -24.53
C GLY A 39 18.34 7.59 -24.58
N PRO A 40 18.01 7.07 -25.78
CA PRO A 40 17.30 5.80 -25.96
C PRO A 40 17.99 4.59 -25.32
N GLU A 41 19.31 4.57 -25.31
CA GLU A 41 20.15 3.49 -24.77
C GLU A 41 19.95 3.35 -23.27
N ARG A 42 19.96 4.46 -22.51
CA ARG A 42 19.66 4.45 -21.07
C ARG A 42 18.23 4.04 -20.81
N GLY A 43 17.29 4.47 -21.66
CA GLY A 43 15.90 4.04 -21.59
C GLY A 43 15.73 2.54 -21.81
N ALA A 44 16.46 1.95 -22.74
CA ALA A 44 16.47 0.51 -23.00
C ALA A 44 16.98 -0.27 -21.77
N LEU A 45 18.11 0.15 -21.20
CA LEU A 45 18.67 -0.44 -19.99
C LEU A 45 17.69 -0.34 -18.80
N GLN A 46 16.97 0.80 -18.66
CA GLN A 46 15.95 0.95 -17.62
C GLN A 46 14.75 -0.01 -17.79
N ARG A 47 14.43 -0.40 -19.03
CA ARG A 47 13.40 -1.41 -19.32
C ARG A 47 13.90 -2.85 -19.17
N GLY A 48 15.18 -3.06 -18.86
CA GLY A 48 15.76 -4.39 -18.70
C GLY A 48 16.36 -4.96 -20.01
N GLU A 49 16.52 -4.14 -21.04
CA GLU A 49 17.10 -4.52 -22.34
C GLU A 49 18.61 -4.26 -22.32
N SER A 50 19.40 -5.17 -22.91
CA SER A 50 20.84 -4.94 -23.11
C SER A 50 21.09 -4.02 -24.31
N VAL A 51 22.14 -3.21 -24.25
CA VAL A 51 22.52 -2.27 -25.30
C VAL A 51 23.95 -2.57 -25.79
N THR A 52 24.15 -2.58 -27.10
CA THR A 52 25.49 -2.70 -27.68
C THR A 52 25.95 -1.32 -28.15
N LEU A 53 27.08 -0.88 -27.63
CA LEU A 53 27.71 0.40 -27.96
C LEU A 53 28.41 0.32 -29.31
N PRO A 54 28.74 1.47 -29.93
CA PRO A 54 29.41 1.51 -31.23
C PRO A 54 30.79 0.83 -31.29
N ASP A 55 31.46 0.70 -30.16
CA ASP A 55 32.73 -0.03 -30.00
C ASP A 55 32.56 -1.55 -29.91
N GLY A 56 31.32 -2.05 -29.95
CA GLY A 56 30.97 -3.47 -29.84
C GLY A 56 30.77 -3.97 -28.41
N GLN A 57 30.99 -3.12 -27.39
CA GLN A 57 30.76 -3.50 -26.02
C GLN A 57 29.22 -3.65 -25.73
N THR A 58 28.82 -4.76 -25.14
CA THR A 58 27.43 -4.95 -24.69
C THR A 58 27.31 -4.63 -23.21
N ILE A 59 26.43 -3.70 -22.91
CA ILE A 59 26.08 -3.30 -21.54
C ILE A 59 24.77 -3.96 -21.17
N THR A 60 24.77 -4.68 -20.05
CA THR A 60 23.59 -5.35 -19.49
C THR A 60 22.98 -4.49 -18.36
N PRO A 61 21.65 -4.60 -18.10
CA PRO A 61 20.94 -3.79 -17.11
C PRO A 61 21.55 -3.85 -15.72
N ASP A 62 22.03 -5.02 -15.28
CA ASP A 62 22.61 -5.25 -13.96
C ASP A 62 23.86 -4.38 -13.67
N LYS A 63 24.52 -3.86 -14.71
CA LYS A 63 25.68 -2.97 -14.56
C LYS A 63 25.32 -1.53 -14.20
N VAL A 64 24.07 -1.15 -14.46
CA VAL A 64 23.59 0.24 -14.28
C VAL A 64 22.27 0.32 -13.51
N LEU A 65 21.68 -0.80 -13.14
CA LEU A 65 20.51 -0.86 -12.28
C LEU A 65 20.87 -1.41 -10.90
N GLY A 66 20.41 -0.73 -9.87
CA GLY A 66 20.45 -1.26 -8.51
C GLY A 66 19.51 -2.46 -8.33
N ALA A 67 19.38 -2.94 -7.11
CA ALA A 67 18.46 -4.03 -6.78
C ALA A 67 17.00 -3.67 -7.17
N ALA A 68 16.26 -4.67 -7.65
CA ALA A 68 14.84 -4.53 -7.92
C ALA A 68 14.10 -4.04 -6.66
N ARG A 69 13.10 -3.20 -6.86
CA ARG A 69 12.27 -2.63 -5.79
C ARG A 69 10.91 -3.28 -5.80
N SER A 70 10.34 -3.52 -4.62
CA SER A 70 8.99 -4.08 -4.49
C SER A 70 7.95 -3.19 -5.16
N GLY A 71 6.95 -3.80 -5.76
CA GLY A 71 5.68 -3.16 -6.08
C GLY A 71 4.87 -2.90 -4.82
N ARG A 72 3.71 -2.25 -4.97
CA ARG A 72 2.79 -2.02 -3.84
C ARG A 72 1.94 -3.25 -3.59
N LYS A 73 1.54 -3.43 -2.33
CA LYS A 73 0.67 -4.52 -1.92
C LYS A 73 -0.46 -4.00 -1.05
N VAL A 74 -1.70 -4.25 -1.46
CA VAL A 74 -2.90 -3.91 -0.70
C VAL A 74 -3.68 -5.19 -0.43
N VAL A 75 -4.04 -5.42 0.82
CA VAL A 75 -4.79 -6.60 1.24
C VAL A 75 -6.12 -6.18 1.83
N ILE A 76 -7.20 -6.81 1.38
CA ILE A 76 -8.56 -6.61 1.87
C ILE A 76 -9.04 -7.96 2.41
N ALA A 77 -9.12 -8.06 3.74
CA ALA A 77 -9.50 -9.31 4.40
C ALA A 77 -11.00 -9.60 4.28
N GLY A 78 -11.85 -8.56 4.30
CA GLY A 78 -13.29 -8.75 4.44
C GLY A 78 -13.67 -9.09 5.89
N ASP A 79 -14.86 -9.65 6.07
CA ASP A 79 -15.39 -9.99 7.39
C ASP A 79 -14.81 -11.34 7.86
N GLY A 80 -14.40 -11.42 9.12
CA GLY A 80 -13.88 -12.65 9.69
C GLY A 80 -13.06 -12.50 10.97
N SER A 81 -12.80 -13.62 11.58
CA SER A 81 -11.92 -13.74 12.74
C SER A 81 -10.44 -13.63 12.35
N PRO A 82 -9.55 -13.24 13.27
CA PRO A 82 -8.12 -13.28 13.05
C PRO A 82 -7.67 -14.68 12.63
N SER A 83 -6.82 -14.74 11.61
CA SER A 83 -6.34 -16.04 11.09
C SER A 83 -4.94 -15.94 10.52
N GLU A 84 -4.22 -17.05 10.54
CA GLU A 84 -2.87 -17.14 9.94
C GLU A 84 -2.89 -16.83 8.44
N SER A 85 -3.95 -17.24 7.74
CA SER A 85 -4.10 -16.97 6.31
C SER A 85 -4.15 -15.46 5.99
N VAL A 86 -4.79 -14.66 6.85
CA VAL A 86 -4.79 -13.20 6.72
C VAL A 86 -3.40 -12.62 7.01
N ILE A 87 -2.73 -13.10 8.07
CA ILE A 87 -1.38 -12.67 8.43
C ILE A 87 -0.40 -12.94 7.27
N GLU A 88 -0.42 -14.15 6.72
CA GLU A 88 0.45 -14.51 5.61
C GLU A 88 0.13 -13.71 4.34
N ALA A 89 -1.16 -13.58 4.00
CA ALA A 89 -1.57 -12.77 2.86
C ALA A 89 -1.16 -11.29 3.01
N ALA A 90 -1.21 -10.76 4.23
CA ALA A 90 -0.89 -9.36 4.53
C ALA A 90 0.60 -9.09 4.78
N ARG A 91 1.44 -10.12 4.89
CA ARG A 91 2.86 -9.95 5.25
C ARG A 91 3.57 -8.91 4.38
N GLY A 92 4.07 -7.84 5.03
CA GLY A 92 4.75 -6.73 4.39
C GLY A 92 3.89 -5.91 3.43
N ALA A 93 2.56 -5.92 3.59
CA ALA A 93 1.68 -5.11 2.75
C ALA A 93 1.77 -3.62 3.11
N ASP A 94 1.64 -2.76 2.09
CA ASP A 94 1.54 -1.32 2.31
C ASP A 94 0.24 -0.97 3.05
N VAL A 95 -0.87 -1.66 2.73
CA VAL A 95 -2.16 -1.45 3.39
C VAL A 95 -2.83 -2.79 3.67
N LEU A 96 -3.26 -2.97 4.91
CA LEU A 96 -4.23 -4.00 5.28
C LEU A 96 -5.57 -3.32 5.60
N VAL A 97 -6.62 -3.66 4.86
CA VAL A 97 -8.01 -3.35 5.19
C VAL A 97 -8.59 -4.54 5.94
N HIS A 98 -8.96 -4.34 7.19
CA HIS A 98 -9.47 -5.40 8.07
C HIS A 98 -10.72 -4.92 8.78
N GLU A 99 -11.64 -5.83 9.04
CA GLU A 99 -12.79 -5.52 9.86
C GLU A 99 -12.39 -5.29 11.33
N ALA A 100 -13.20 -4.52 12.04
CA ALA A 100 -13.15 -4.34 13.49
C ALA A 100 -14.58 -4.10 14.00
N THR A 101 -15.38 -5.13 13.89
CA THR A 101 -16.81 -5.05 14.24
C THR A 101 -16.99 -4.69 15.71
N PHE A 102 -16.08 -5.12 16.56
CA PHE A 102 -16.14 -4.94 18.01
C PHE A 102 -14.88 -4.27 18.57
N CYS A 103 -15.00 -3.72 19.78
CA CYS A 103 -13.86 -3.44 20.67
C CYS A 103 -13.67 -4.62 21.64
N GLU A 104 -12.60 -4.58 22.41
CA GLU A 104 -12.16 -5.65 23.30
C GLU A 104 -13.17 -5.99 24.40
N ASP A 105 -14.03 -5.05 24.78
CA ASP A 105 -15.12 -5.23 25.75
C ASP A 105 -16.19 -6.24 25.28
N GLU A 106 -16.31 -6.44 23.96
CA GLU A 106 -17.24 -7.43 23.34
C GLU A 106 -16.48 -8.59 22.66
N ARG A 107 -15.27 -8.95 23.14
CA ARG A 107 -14.45 -10.03 22.55
C ARG A 107 -15.18 -11.36 22.44
N ASP A 108 -15.93 -11.74 23.46
CA ASP A 108 -16.66 -13.01 23.44
C ASP A 108 -17.70 -13.02 22.34
N ARG A 109 -18.37 -11.88 22.13
CA ARG A 109 -19.32 -11.72 21.04
C ARG A 109 -18.64 -11.76 19.67
N ALA A 110 -17.47 -11.15 19.53
CA ALA A 110 -16.68 -11.24 18.30
C ALA A 110 -16.39 -12.70 17.94
N ARG A 111 -16.02 -13.52 18.93
CA ARG A 111 -15.78 -14.96 18.73
C ARG A 111 -17.05 -15.73 18.37
N GLU A 112 -18.16 -15.47 19.05
CA GLU A 112 -19.43 -16.11 18.78
C GLU A 112 -19.94 -15.83 17.37
N THR A 113 -19.76 -14.59 16.89
CA THR A 113 -20.20 -14.16 15.56
C THR A 113 -19.13 -14.30 14.47
N GLN A 114 -17.93 -14.79 14.85
CA GLN A 114 -16.78 -14.97 13.98
C GLN A 114 -16.31 -13.68 13.28
N HIS A 115 -16.31 -12.61 14.04
CA HIS A 115 -15.74 -11.31 13.70
C HIS A 115 -14.48 -11.00 14.50
N SER A 116 -13.93 -9.82 14.33
CA SER A 116 -12.72 -9.37 15.03
C SER A 116 -12.99 -8.18 15.91
N THR A 117 -12.18 -8.07 16.98
CA THR A 117 -12.06 -6.81 17.73
C THR A 117 -11.01 -5.90 17.08
N ALA A 118 -11.06 -4.61 17.42
CA ALA A 118 -10.05 -3.64 17.00
C ALA A 118 -8.64 -4.03 17.49
N HIS A 119 -8.56 -4.58 18.71
CA HIS A 119 -7.32 -5.12 19.28
C HIS A 119 -6.78 -6.29 18.45
N GLU A 120 -7.64 -7.24 18.10
CA GLU A 120 -7.26 -8.41 17.32
C GLU A 120 -6.82 -8.02 15.88
N ALA A 121 -7.57 -7.15 15.22
CA ALA A 121 -7.19 -6.62 13.90
C ALA A 121 -5.82 -5.92 13.91
N ALA A 122 -5.55 -5.14 14.96
CA ALA A 122 -4.25 -4.51 15.16
C ALA A 122 -3.14 -5.54 15.46
N GLY A 123 -3.47 -6.64 16.15
CA GLY A 123 -2.59 -7.78 16.36
C GLY A 123 -2.18 -8.45 15.05
N VAL A 124 -3.14 -8.67 14.14
CA VAL A 124 -2.90 -9.19 12.78
C VAL A 124 -1.99 -8.25 12.00
N ALA A 125 -2.28 -6.94 12.00
CA ALA A 125 -1.47 -5.95 11.30
C ALA A 125 -0.02 -5.93 11.78
N ARG A 126 0.19 -6.01 13.11
CA ARG A 126 1.53 -6.08 13.71
C ARG A 126 2.25 -7.36 13.34
N ALA A 127 1.58 -8.51 13.39
CA ALA A 127 2.17 -9.81 13.06
C ALA A 127 2.54 -9.92 11.57
N ALA A 128 1.76 -9.27 10.71
CA ALA A 128 2.01 -9.20 9.27
C ALA A 128 2.99 -8.09 8.86
N GLU A 129 3.43 -7.24 9.80
CA GLU A 129 4.38 -6.13 9.54
C GLU A 129 3.87 -5.20 8.42
N VAL A 130 2.58 -4.85 8.43
CA VAL A 130 2.01 -3.95 7.43
C VAL A 130 2.41 -2.49 7.71
N GLU A 131 2.36 -1.63 6.69
CA GLU A 131 2.66 -0.21 6.87
C GLU A 131 1.47 0.57 7.44
N LEU A 132 0.25 0.29 6.98
CA LEU A 132 -0.98 0.95 7.40
C LEU A 132 -2.09 -0.06 7.63
N LEU A 133 -2.77 0.04 8.77
CA LEU A 133 -4.03 -0.67 9.03
C LEU A 133 -5.21 0.28 8.81
N ALA A 134 -6.13 -0.11 7.95
CA ALA A 134 -7.40 0.57 7.74
C ALA A 134 -8.53 -0.30 8.29
N LEU A 135 -9.21 0.17 9.32
CA LEU A 135 -10.33 -0.55 9.94
C LEU A 135 -11.66 -0.19 9.30
N THR A 136 -12.47 -1.21 9.07
CA THR A 136 -13.80 -1.11 8.45
C THR A 136 -14.81 -2.00 9.16
N HIS A 137 -16.06 -2.07 8.66
CA HIS A 137 -17.12 -2.94 9.20
C HIS A 137 -17.35 -2.75 10.70
N LEU A 138 -17.40 -1.50 11.16
CA LEU A 138 -17.59 -1.16 12.57
C LEU A 138 -19.04 -1.34 12.98
N SER A 139 -19.29 -1.93 14.17
CA SER A 139 -20.61 -1.92 14.76
C SER A 139 -21.06 -0.49 15.08
N ASN A 140 -22.33 -0.21 14.89
CA ASN A 140 -22.96 1.08 15.23
C ASN A 140 -22.94 1.40 16.75
N ARG A 141 -22.45 0.49 17.58
CA ARG A 141 -22.23 0.70 19.01
C ARG A 141 -21.05 1.58 19.32
N TYR A 142 -20.08 1.66 18.39
CA TYR A 142 -18.81 2.35 18.60
C TYR A 142 -18.65 3.54 17.66
N PHE A 143 -18.03 4.59 18.17
CA PHE A 143 -17.52 5.64 17.31
C PHE A 143 -16.16 5.26 16.75
N GLY A 144 -15.90 5.56 15.48
CA GLY A 144 -14.62 5.23 14.84
C GLY A 144 -13.39 5.73 15.59
N GLY A 145 -13.52 6.80 16.38
CA GLY A 145 -12.45 7.30 17.24
C GLY A 145 -12.12 6.37 18.43
N GLU A 146 -13.09 5.61 18.94
CA GLU A 146 -12.89 4.63 20.01
C GLU A 146 -12.17 3.42 19.48
N VAL A 147 -12.66 2.87 18.36
CA VAL A 147 -12.05 1.75 17.64
C VAL A 147 -10.60 2.07 17.24
N ALA A 148 -10.36 3.26 16.68
CA ALA A 148 -9.01 3.70 16.34
C ALA A 148 -8.10 3.84 17.55
N ARG A 149 -8.61 4.32 18.69
CA ARG A 149 -7.84 4.48 19.93
C ARG A 149 -7.42 3.13 20.48
N GLU A 150 -8.31 2.16 20.51
CA GLU A 150 -8.01 0.80 20.95
C GLU A 150 -6.94 0.16 20.06
N ALA A 151 -7.17 0.12 18.75
CA ALA A 151 -6.24 -0.50 17.82
C ALA A 151 -4.84 0.12 17.88
N ARG A 152 -4.74 1.45 18.05
CA ARG A 152 -3.46 2.18 18.13
C ARG A 152 -2.62 1.83 19.34
N THR A 153 -3.18 1.22 20.37
CA THR A 153 -2.41 0.69 21.51
C THR A 153 -1.50 -0.46 21.11
N ILE A 154 -1.85 -1.17 20.01
CA ILE A 154 -1.16 -2.34 19.49
C ILE A 154 -0.41 -2.00 18.20
N PHE A 155 -1.06 -1.27 17.29
CA PHE A 155 -0.52 -0.86 16.00
C PHE A 155 -0.78 0.64 15.76
N PRO A 156 0.19 1.52 16.05
CA PRO A 156 -0.02 2.97 16.01
C PRO A 156 -0.47 3.52 14.67
N ASN A 157 0.02 2.94 13.55
CA ASN A 157 -0.34 3.40 12.20
C ASN A 157 -1.68 2.82 11.74
N THR A 158 -2.74 3.12 12.52
CA THR A 158 -4.11 2.67 12.27
C THR A 158 -5.02 3.85 11.94
N VAL A 159 -5.84 3.69 10.91
CA VAL A 159 -6.88 4.64 10.50
C VAL A 159 -8.26 3.96 10.46
N VAL A 160 -9.29 4.77 10.66
CA VAL A 160 -10.71 4.40 10.43
C VAL A 160 -11.22 5.35 9.37
N PRO A 161 -11.20 4.95 8.08
CA PRO A 161 -11.72 5.76 6.99
C PRO A 161 -13.23 5.97 7.14
N LYS A 162 -13.71 7.12 6.66
CA LYS A 162 -15.14 7.43 6.47
C LYS A 162 -15.48 7.33 4.99
N ASP A 163 -16.76 7.33 4.69
CA ASP A 163 -17.25 7.41 3.31
C ASP A 163 -16.59 8.59 2.60
N PHE A 164 -16.15 8.34 1.37
CA PHE A 164 -15.41 9.28 0.52
C PHE A 164 -13.98 9.63 0.97
N ASP A 165 -13.47 9.07 2.07
CA ASP A 165 -12.04 9.11 2.35
C ASP A 165 -11.28 8.21 1.36
N THR A 166 -10.06 8.58 1.03
CA THR A 166 -9.20 7.82 0.12
C THR A 166 -7.91 7.44 0.83
N ILE A 167 -7.43 6.22 0.62
CA ILE A 167 -6.07 5.84 1.02
C ILE A 167 -5.18 5.95 -0.22
N ASP A 168 -4.29 6.94 -0.23
CA ASP A 168 -3.28 7.11 -1.28
C ASP A 168 -2.09 6.19 -0.96
N VAL A 169 -1.96 5.10 -1.71
CA VAL A 169 -0.90 4.11 -1.50
C VAL A 169 0.32 4.51 -2.32
N ARG A 170 1.19 5.29 -1.70
CA ARG A 170 2.46 5.74 -2.29
C ARG A 170 3.53 4.68 -2.07
N PHE A 171 4.54 4.70 -2.94
CA PHE A 171 5.76 3.95 -2.66
C PHE A 171 6.45 4.49 -1.40
N GLN A 172 7.12 3.63 -0.67
CA GLN A 172 7.79 3.98 0.60
C GLN A 172 8.76 5.17 0.45
N GLU A 173 9.51 5.23 -0.64
CA GLU A 173 10.39 6.36 -0.96
C GLU A 173 9.68 7.69 -1.22
N ARG A 174 8.35 7.67 -1.29
CA ARG A 174 7.46 8.84 -1.43
C ARG A 174 6.57 9.08 -0.21
N GLY A 175 6.90 8.45 0.92
CA GLY A 175 6.22 8.65 2.20
C GLY A 175 5.19 7.59 2.58
N GLY A 176 5.08 6.49 1.80
CA GLY A 176 4.18 5.37 2.13
C GLY A 176 2.68 5.70 2.02
N PRO A 177 1.81 4.77 2.48
CA PRO A 177 0.36 4.93 2.41
C PRO A 177 -0.16 6.00 3.37
N GLN A 178 -1.13 6.79 2.92
CA GLN A 178 -1.71 7.90 3.70
C GLN A 178 -3.22 8.00 3.51
N LEU A 179 -3.94 8.26 4.61
CA LEU A 179 -5.35 8.60 4.56
C LEU A 179 -5.54 10.06 4.10
N VAL A 180 -6.27 10.24 3.02
CA VAL A 180 -6.68 11.54 2.48
C VAL A 180 -8.17 11.71 2.73
N LYS A 181 -8.54 12.76 3.47
CA LYS A 181 -9.94 13.05 3.81
C LYS A 181 -10.76 13.43 2.57
N GLY A 182 -12.01 12.99 2.55
CA GLY A 182 -12.94 13.25 1.45
C GLY A 182 -12.97 14.70 0.99
N GLY A 183 -13.02 14.91 -0.32
CA GLY A 183 -12.96 16.23 -0.96
C GLY A 183 -11.57 16.87 -1.04
N ALA A 184 -10.54 16.30 -0.43
CA ALA A 184 -9.19 16.88 -0.50
C ALA A 184 -8.49 16.59 -1.85
N LEU A 185 -8.78 15.43 -2.46
CA LEU A 185 -8.26 15.08 -3.79
C LEU A 185 -8.90 15.92 -4.90
N GLU A 186 -10.22 16.16 -4.81
CA GLU A 186 -10.93 17.02 -5.75
C GLU A 186 -10.37 18.45 -5.72
N ARG A 187 -10.19 19.02 -4.53
CA ARG A 187 -9.59 20.36 -4.35
C ARG A 187 -8.14 20.42 -4.84
N ARG A 188 -7.40 19.33 -4.79
CA ARG A 188 -6.03 19.25 -5.33
C ARG A 188 -6.03 19.21 -6.85
N ALA A 189 -6.87 18.38 -7.47
CA ALA A 189 -7.02 18.30 -8.91
C ALA A 189 -7.49 19.64 -9.50
N GLU A 190 -8.42 20.35 -8.84
CA GLU A 190 -8.87 21.67 -9.24
C GLU A 190 -7.75 22.72 -9.18
N ARG A 191 -6.88 22.67 -8.16
CA ARG A 191 -5.72 23.57 -8.04
C ARG A 191 -4.64 23.31 -9.10
N GLU A 192 -4.41 22.05 -9.46
CA GLU A 192 -3.47 21.64 -10.49
C GLU A 192 -4.02 21.90 -11.91
N ALA A 193 -5.34 22.00 -12.07
CA ALA A 193 -6.02 22.26 -13.34
C ALA A 193 -6.19 23.78 -13.66
N VAL A 194 -5.93 24.68 -12.72
CA VAL A 194 -5.94 26.13 -12.99
C VAL A 194 -4.63 26.50 -13.69
N PRO A 195 -4.64 26.83 -15.00
CA PRO A 195 -3.45 27.32 -15.67
C PRO A 195 -3.05 28.65 -15.02
N SER A 196 -1.75 28.82 -14.76
CA SER A 196 -1.17 30.10 -14.37
C SER A 196 -1.51 31.12 -15.46
N GLY A 197 -2.63 31.82 -15.26
CA GLY A 197 -3.12 32.83 -16.17
C GLY A 197 -2.10 33.95 -16.27
N GLU A 198 -1.84 34.31 -17.51
CA GLU A 198 -1.07 35.42 -18.01
C GLU A 198 -1.12 36.64 -17.10
N GLU A 199 -0.01 37.01 -16.51
CA GLU A 199 0.20 38.41 -16.12
C GLU A 199 0.30 39.25 -17.40
N GLY A 200 -0.85 39.82 -17.74
CA GLY A 200 -0.98 40.73 -18.85
C GLY A 200 -0.12 41.98 -18.63
N GLN A 201 0.67 42.26 -19.60
CA GLN A 201 1.31 43.54 -19.83
C GLN A 201 0.30 44.70 -19.76
N LYS A 202 0.59 45.65 -18.95
CA LYS A 202 0.32 47.09 -19.20
C LYS A 202 1.43 47.94 -18.62
#